data_1bab8e9e9daf52fd6c7a84f2d2c226a3
#
_entry.id   1bab8e9e9daf52fd6c7a84f2d2c226a3
#
_cell.length_a   1.000
_cell.length_b   1.000
_cell.length_c   1.000
_cell.angle_alpha   90.00
_cell.angle_beta   90.00
_cell.angle_gamma   90.00
#
_symmetry.space_group_name_H-M   'P 1'
#
loop_
_entity.id
_entity.type
_entity.pdbx_description
1 polymer ?
#
loop_
_entity_poly.entity_id
_entity_poly.type
_entity_poly.pdbx_seq_one_letter_code
_entity_poly.pdbx_strand_id
1 'polypeptide(L)'
;SIMFSDFAGFTKHVEHMEPKALIELLNQYFSAFDKIIFNHKLEKIKTIGDAYMCASGLPAESRGHAIRICLGALEIQNFLERSNEKREKMRMQRWDMRIGIHTGPVIAGVVGERKFTYDIWGDSVNIAALMEQHGEPGRINISETTYQQVSEIFETENRGSINSGKKGDLPMYFLNRLKEEFSEDPDGIKANSVFQQKFGGLMKIYDA
;
A
#
# COMPACT_ATOMS: atom_id res chain seq x y z
N SER A 1 -9.30 -4.66 -2.58
CA SER A 1 -8.26 -4.39 -1.57
C SER A 1 -7.90 -2.92 -1.54
N ILE A 2 -7.63 -2.40 -0.37
CA ILE A 2 -7.39 -0.97 -0.13
C ILE A 2 -6.06 -0.83 0.59
N MET A 3 -5.26 0.16 0.18
CA MET A 3 -4.00 0.53 0.82
C MET A 3 -4.05 1.99 1.27
N PHE A 4 -3.68 2.23 2.52
CA PHE A 4 -3.29 3.53 3.03
C PHE A 4 -1.80 3.54 3.32
N SER A 5 -1.16 4.66 3.05
CA SER A 5 0.22 4.90 3.49
C SER A 5 0.37 6.34 3.96
N ASP A 6 1.20 6.55 4.99
CA ASP A 6 1.40 7.83 5.64
C ASP A 6 2.85 7.98 6.10
N PHE A 7 3.42 9.18 5.99
CA PHE A 7 4.80 9.42 6.42
C PHE A 7 4.90 9.46 7.95
N ALA A 8 5.77 8.63 8.51
CA ALA A 8 5.99 8.57 9.95
C ALA A 8 6.61 9.86 10.46
N GLY A 9 5.95 10.51 11.43
CA GLY A 9 6.44 11.73 12.05
C GLY A 9 6.44 12.97 11.15
N PHE A 10 5.66 12.95 10.06
CA PHE A 10 5.59 14.02 9.05
C PHE A 10 5.53 15.42 9.66
N THR A 11 4.58 15.68 10.56
CA THR A 11 4.38 17.02 11.17
C THR A 11 5.66 17.57 11.79
N LYS A 12 6.44 16.74 12.50
CA LYS A 12 7.71 17.16 13.10
C LYS A 12 8.79 17.43 12.05
N HIS A 13 8.80 16.63 10.98
CA HIS A 13 9.80 16.72 9.93
C HIS A 13 9.64 17.99 9.07
N VAL A 14 8.41 18.45 8.90
CA VAL A 14 8.10 19.60 8.03
C VAL A 14 8.05 20.94 8.77
N GLU A 15 8.09 20.94 10.11
CA GLU A 15 7.94 22.14 10.94
C GLU A 15 8.90 23.27 10.56
N HIS A 16 10.09 22.93 10.08
CA HIS A 16 11.13 23.87 9.67
C HIS A 16 11.43 23.85 8.17
N MET A 17 10.59 23.17 7.37
CA MET A 17 10.77 23.11 5.92
C MET A 17 10.14 24.33 5.24
N GLU A 18 10.83 24.83 4.23
CA GLU A 18 10.25 25.79 3.30
C GLU A 18 9.03 25.16 2.58
N PRO A 19 7.87 25.86 2.49
CA PRO A 19 6.66 25.31 1.89
C PRO A 19 6.86 24.79 0.47
N LYS A 20 7.68 25.45 -0.33
CA LYS A 20 8.00 25.04 -1.69
C LYS A 20 8.77 23.71 -1.71
N ALA A 21 9.77 23.58 -0.84
CA ALA A 21 10.56 22.35 -0.72
C ALA A 21 9.71 21.17 -0.28
N LEU A 22 8.73 21.41 0.62
CA LEU A 22 7.78 20.39 1.05
C LEU A 22 6.91 19.90 -0.11
N ILE A 23 6.34 20.80 -0.91
CA ILE A 23 5.52 20.45 -2.07
C ILE A 23 6.34 19.68 -3.10
N GLU A 24 7.57 20.09 -3.37
CA GLU A 24 8.48 19.40 -4.29
C GLU A 24 8.80 17.99 -3.79
N LEU A 25 9.04 17.82 -2.49
CA LEU A 25 9.29 16.54 -1.87
C LEU A 25 8.09 15.59 -2.00
N LEU A 26 6.89 16.03 -1.58
CA LEU A 26 5.67 15.23 -1.70
C LEU A 26 5.39 14.86 -3.16
N ASN A 27 5.56 15.80 -4.08
CA ASN A 27 5.37 15.55 -5.50
C ASN A 27 6.36 14.51 -6.04
N GLN A 28 7.61 14.52 -5.57
CA GLN A 28 8.61 13.51 -5.95
C GLN A 28 8.18 12.10 -5.51
N TYR A 29 7.74 11.93 -4.26
CA TYR A 29 7.31 10.64 -3.74
C TYR A 29 6.01 10.18 -4.39
N PHE A 30 4.99 11.03 -4.42
CA PHE A 30 3.69 10.65 -4.98
C PHE A 30 3.73 10.38 -6.49
N SER A 31 4.56 11.10 -7.25
CA SER A 31 4.78 10.79 -8.66
C SER A 31 5.46 9.45 -8.89
N ALA A 32 6.33 9.03 -7.97
CA ALA A 32 6.92 7.69 -8.02
C ALA A 32 5.88 6.63 -7.67
N PHE A 33 5.06 6.85 -6.63
CA PHE A 33 3.97 5.95 -6.27
C PHE A 33 2.95 5.83 -7.39
N ASP A 34 2.57 6.93 -8.04
CA ASP A 34 1.67 6.93 -9.20
C ASP A 34 2.17 6.00 -10.32
N LYS A 35 3.47 5.99 -10.59
CA LYS A 35 4.08 5.09 -11.59
C LYS A 35 4.04 3.63 -11.14
N ILE A 36 4.35 3.36 -9.86
CA ILE A 36 4.32 2.01 -9.30
C ILE A 36 2.91 1.45 -9.35
N ILE A 37 1.91 2.17 -8.83
CA ILE A 37 0.53 1.70 -8.82
C ILE A 37 -0.03 1.50 -10.22
N PHE A 38 0.33 2.37 -11.18
CA PHE A 38 -0.03 2.19 -12.58
C PHE A 38 0.52 0.89 -13.17
N ASN A 39 1.78 0.55 -12.89
CA ASN A 39 2.40 -0.70 -13.35
C ASN A 39 1.70 -1.94 -12.78
N HIS A 40 1.26 -1.86 -11.51
CA HIS A 40 0.52 -2.93 -10.85
C HIS A 40 -0.99 -2.90 -11.14
N LYS A 41 -1.48 -1.99 -11.98
CA LYS A 41 -2.91 -1.83 -12.29
C LYS A 41 -3.76 -1.58 -11.03
N LEU A 42 -3.26 -0.72 -10.16
CA LEU A 42 -3.98 -0.21 -9.01
C LEU A 42 -4.61 1.12 -9.34
N GLU A 43 -5.72 1.43 -8.70
CA GLU A 43 -6.44 2.70 -8.84
C GLU A 43 -6.03 3.66 -7.73
N LYS A 44 -5.52 4.85 -8.10
CA LYS A 44 -5.31 5.94 -7.15
C LYS A 44 -6.66 6.52 -6.75
N ILE A 45 -6.94 6.52 -5.46
CA ILE A 45 -8.17 7.14 -4.96
C ILE A 45 -7.94 8.61 -4.67
N LYS A 46 -7.03 8.92 -3.75
CA LYS A 46 -6.70 10.30 -3.35
C LYS A 46 -5.43 10.39 -2.52
N THR A 47 -4.99 11.61 -2.31
CA THR A 47 -4.05 11.95 -1.23
C THR A 47 -4.77 12.77 -0.16
N ILE A 48 -4.39 12.59 1.10
CA ILE A 48 -4.94 13.31 2.26
C ILE A 48 -3.75 13.86 3.04
N GLY A 49 -3.36 15.11 2.76
CA GLY A 49 -2.11 15.64 3.29
C GLY A 49 -0.91 14.85 2.77
N ASP A 50 -0.19 14.22 3.65
CA ASP A 50 0.95 13.33 3.39
C ASP A 50 0.56 11.84 3.26
N ALA A 51 -0.71 11.51 3.43
CA ALA A 51 -1.21 10.16 3.21
C ALA A 51 -1.56 9.90 1.73
N TYR A 52 -1.29 8.69 1.28
CA TYR A 52 -1.60 8.22 -0.07
C TYR A 52 -2.53 7.01 -0.02
N MET A 53 -3.65 7.07 -0.76
CA MET A 53 -4.66 6.04 -0.78
C MET A 53 -4.84 5.48 -2.19
N CYS A 54 -4.76 4.15 -2.32
CA CYS A 54 -5.07 3.45 -3.57
C CYS A 54 -5.86 2.16 -3.30
N ALA A 55 -6.42 1.60 -4.37
CA ALA A 55 -7.20 0.37 -4.31
C ALA A 55 -6.87 -0.57 -5.48
N SER A 56 -7.19 -1.84 -5.32
CA SER A 56 -7.10 -2.88 -6.35
C SER A 56 -8.42 -3.63 -6.45
N GLY A 57 -8.80 -4.03 -7.67
CA GLY A 57 -10.11 -4.59 -7.96
C GLY A 57 -11.17 -3.52 -8.24
N LEU A 58 -10.72 -2.32 -8.60
CA LEU A 58 -11.52 -1.16 -9.02
C LEU A 58 -10.80 -0.44 -10.18
N PRO A 59 -11.51 0.22 -11.09
CA PRO A 59 -12.96 0.12 -11.29
C PRO A 59 -13.38 -1.26 -11.83
N ALA A 60 -12.46 -2.01 -12.46
CA ALA A 60 -12.67 -3.35 -12.96
C ALA A 60 -12.32 -4.42 -11.92
N GLU A 61 -13.16 -5.43 -11.79
CA GLU A 61 -12.93 -6.54 -10.89
C GLU A 61 -11.71 -7.38 -11.31
N SER A 62 -10.95 -7.86 -10.34
CA SER A 62 -9.83 -8.76 -10.55
C SER A 62 -9.71 -9.73 -9.38
N ARG A 63 -9.63 -11.02 -9.66
CA ARG A 63 -9.44 -12.04 -8.62
C ARG A 63 -8.10 -11.89 -7.89
N GLY A 64 -7.08 -11.33 -8.55
CA GLY A 64 -5.75 -11.08 -7.99
C GLY A 64 -5.58 -9.74 -7.30
N HIS A 65 -6.66 -9.04 -6.94
CA HIS A 65 -6.59 -7.69 -6.36
C HIS A 65 -5.73 -7.61 -5.08
N ALA A 66 -5.79 -8.62 -4.19
CA ALA A 66 -4.98 -8.66 -2.97
C ALA A 66 -3.49 -8.88 -3.29
N ILE A 67 -3.19 -9.72 -4.27
CA ILE A 67 -1.80 -9.98 -4.73
C ILE A 67 -1.20 -8.70 -5.33
N ARG A 68 -1.95 -8.02 -6.20
CA ARG A 68 -1.49 -6.80 -6.88
C ARG A 68 -1.15 -5.69 -5.90
N ILE A 69 -2.03 -5.45 -4.92
CA ILE A 69 -1.83 -4.37 -3.96
C ILE A 69 -0.62 -4.66 -3.05
N CYS A 70 -0.41 -5.94 -2.70
CA CYS A 70 0.77 -6.36 -1.94
C CYS A 70 2.07 -6.19 -2.75
N LEU A 71 2.09 -6.56 -4.04
CA LEU A 71 3.23 -6.32 -4.92
C LEU A 71 3.53 -4.82 -5.06
N GLY A 72 2.49 -4.00 -5.26
CA GLY A 72 2.64 -2.55 -5.34
C GLY A 72 3.18 -1.95 -4.04
N ALA A 73 2.71 -2.44 -2.88
CA ALA A 73 3.19 -2.00 -1.57
C ALA A 73 4.66 -2.36 -1.34
N LEU A 74 5.09 -3.56 -1.72
CA LEU A 74 6.50 -3.97 -1.64
C LEU A 74 7.39 -3.10 -2.54
N GLU A 75 6.94 -2.77 -3.75
CA GLU A 75 7.71 -1.90 -4.65
C GLU A 75 7.79 -0.46 -4.13
N ILE A 76 6.70 0.07 -3.54
CA ILE A 76 6.71 1.37 -2.85
C ILE A 76 7.69 1.35 -1.68
N GLN A 77 7.65 0.33 -0.83
CA GLN A 77 8.55 0.19 0.31
C GLN A 77 10.01 0.13 -0.12
N ASN A 78 10.33 -0.64 -1.17
CA ASN A 78 11.68 -0.71 -1.72
C ASN A 78 12.15 0.62 -2.33
N PHE A 79 11.26 1.34 -3.02
CA PHE A 79 11.57 2.68 -3.52
C PHE A 79 11.91 3.64 -2.37
N LEU A 80 11.15 3.60 -1.28
CA LEU A 80 11.40 4.41 -0.09
C LEU A 80 12.76 4.07 0.54
N GLU A 81 13.08 2.79 0.72
CA GLU A 81 14.35 2.37 1.30
C GLU A 81 15.53 2.83 0.46
N ARG A 82 15.49 2.62 -0.85
CA ARG A 82 16.53 3.12 -1.77
C ARG A 82 16.65 4.64 -1.77
N SER A 83 15.54 5.35 -1.57
CA SER A 83 15.54 6.82 -1.43
C SER A 83 16.23 7.21 -0.10
N ASN A 84 15.90 6.50 0.98
CA ASN A 84 16.46 6.74 2.29
C ASN A 84 17.96 6.46 2.36
N GLU A 85 18.45 5.37 1.75
CA GLU A 85 19.88 5.10 1.62
C GLU A 85 20.65 6.25 0.94
N LYS A 86 20.07 6.86 -0.12
CA LYS A 86 20.66 8.02 -0.78
C LYS A 86 20.67 9.24 0.12
N ARG A 87 19.58 9.46 0.86
CA ARG A 87 19.45 10.58 1.81
C ARG A 87 20.45 10.45 2.96
N GLU A 88 20.65 9.27 3.51
CA GLU A 88 21.63 8.99 4.56
C GLU A 88 23.08 9.30 4.10
N LYS A 89 23.43 8.88 2.87
CA LYS A 89 24.74 9.20 2.27
C LYS A 89 24.95 10.71 2.14
N MET A 90 23.87 11.49 1.98
CA MET A 90 23.88 12.94 1.92
C MET A 90 23.71 13.59 3.31
N ARG A 91 23.66 12.80 4.40
CA ARG A 91 23.36 13.26 5.78
C ARG A 91 22.02 13.98 5.89
N MET A 92 21.05 13.57 5.07
CA MET A 92 19.68 14.06 5.10
C MET A 92 18.81 13.10 5.88
N GLN A 93 17.72 13.63 6.44
CA GLN A 93 16.75 12.87 7.20
C GLN A 93 16.04 11.79 6.34
N ARG A 94 15.79 10.61 6.93
CA ARG A 94 14.96 9.55 6.35
C ARG A 94 13.49 9.97 6.31
N TRP A 95 12.78 9.39 5.33
CA TRP A 95 11.33 9.50 5.20
C TRP A 95 10.75 8.08 5.15
N ASP A 96 10.46 7.56 6.33
CA ASP A 96 9.82 6.25 6.45
C ASP A 96 8.31 6.40 6.39
N MET A 97 7.62 5.41 5.82
CA MET A 97 6.16 5.37 5.79
C MET A 97 5.63 4.16 6.54
N ARG A 98 4.45 4.31 7.09
CA ARG A 98 3.60 3.18 7.47
C ARG A 98 2.71 2.84 6.29
N ILE A 99 2.53 1.56 6.03
CA ILE A 99 1.62 1.07 4.99
C ILE A 99 0.65 0.10 5.63
N GLY A 100 -0.65 0.31 5.42
CA GLY A 100 -1.73 -0.56 5.88
C GLY A 100 -2.57 -1.07 4.73
N ILE A 101 -2.88 -2.38 4.70
CA ILE A 101 -3.68 -3.01 3.65
C ILE A 101 -4.82 -3.82 4.28
N HIS A 102 -6.01 -3.64 3.73
CA HIS A 102 -7.17 -4.47 4.06
C HIS A 102 -7.92 -4.89 2.80
N THR A 103 -8.49 -6.09 2.86
CA THR A 103 -9.31 -6.66 1.78
C THR A 103 -10.73 -6.86 2.27
N GLY A 104 -11.68 -6.22 1.59
CA GLY A 104 -13.10 -6.31 1.90
C GLY A 104 -13.95 -5.49 0.91
N PRO A 105 -15.28 -5.58 1.00
CA PRO A 105 -16.19 -4.89 0.09
C PRO A 105 -16.15 -3.38 0.29
N VAL A 106 -16.31 -2.64 -0.81
CA VAL A 106 -16.45 -1.17 -0.83
C VAL A 106 -17.55 -0.75 -1.80
N ILE A 107 -18.05 0.45 -1.58
CA ILE A 107 -18.89 1.14 -2.56
C ILE A 107 -18.01 2.19 -3.23
N ALA A 108 -17.91 2.14 -4.55
CA ALA A 108 -17.18 3.13 -5.33
C ALA A 108 -18.17 4.03 -6.07
N GLY A 109 -17.87 5.30 -6.19
CA GLY A 109 -18.74 6.24 -6.87
C GLY A 109 -18.11 7.59 -7.14
N VAL A 110 -18.80 8.39 -7.96
CA VAL A 110 -18.41 9.77 -8.25
C VAL A 110 -19.38 10.70 -7.55
N VAL A 111 -18.84 11.63 -6.80
CA VAL A 111 -19.63 12.65 -6.08
C VAL A 111 -19.17 14.05 -6.46
N GLY A 112 -20.10 15.02 -6.34
CA GLY A 112 -19.89 16.44 -6.61
C GLY A 112 -20.64 16.95 -7.82
N GLU A 113 -20.99 18.24 -7.80
CA GLU A 113 -21.70 18.92 -8.92
C GLU A 113 -20.75 19.73 -9.81
N ARG A 114 -19.77 20.43 -9.20
CA ARG A 114 -18.82 21.29 -9.93
C ARG A 114 -17.45 20.65 -10.08
N LYS A 115 -17.04 19.85 -9.07
CA LYS A 115 -15.81 19.08 -9.08
C LYS A 115 -16.18 17.62 -8.80
N PHE A 116 -16.15 16.82 -9.84
CA PHE A 116 -16.36 15.38 -9.70
C PHE A 116 -15.15 14.74 -9.02
N THR A 117 -15.42 13.96 -7.97
CA THR A 117 -14.40 13.22 -7.25
C THR A 117 -14.82 11.76 -7.19
N TYR A 118 -14.01 10.89 -7.76
CA TYR A 118 -14.13 9.45 -7.58
C TYR A 118 -13.61 9.08 -6.20
N ASP A 119 -14.39 8.36 -5.44
CA ASP A 119 -14.02 7.94 -4.08
C ASP A 119 -14.63 6.59 -3.74
N ILE A 120 -14.18 6.00 -2.62
CA ILE A 120 -14.67 4.73 -2.11
C ILE A 120 -15.11 4.85 -0.65
N TRP A 121 -16.18 4.13 -0.31
CA TRP A 121 -16.78 4.13 1.04
C TRP A 121 -17.01 2.70 1.52
N GLY A 122 -17.08 2.56 2.82
CA GLY A 122 -17.42 1.32 3.47
C GLY A 122 -16.52 1.03 4.67
N ASP A 123 -16.90 0.04 5.42
CA ASP A 123 -16.20 -0.39 6.63
C ASP A 123 -14.76 -0.84 6.35
N SER A 124 -14.56 -1.43 5.18
CA SER A 124 -13.24 -1.87 4.70
C SER A 124 -12.23 -0.72 4.57
N VAL A 125 -12.71 0.50 4.23
CA VAL A 125 -11.85 1.69 4.17
C VAL A 125 -11.31 2.05 5.55
N ASN A 126 -12.19 1.99 6.57
CA ASN A 126 -11.81 2.27 7.96
C ASN A 126 -10.82 1.23 8.50
N ILE A 127 -11.02 -0.06 8.16
CA ILE A 127 -10.09 -1.12 8.60
C ILE A 127 -8.73 -0.94 7.93
N ALA A 128 -8.68 -0.58 6.64
CA ALA A 128 -7.41 -0.29 5.97
C ALA A 128 -6.65 0.87 6.62
N ALA A 129 -7.38 1.94 7.00
CA ALA A 129 -6.80 3.06 7.75
C ALA A 129 -6.30 2.61 9.14
N LEU A 130 -7.03 1.75 9.86
CA LEU A 130 -6.56 1.17 11.13
C LEU A 130 -5.29 0.33 10.94
N MET A 131 -5.18 -0.43 9.84
CA MET A 131 -3.96 -1.19 9.54
C MET A 131 -2.76 -0.24 9.36
N GLU A 132 -2.94 0.90 8.70
CA GLU A 132 -1.88 1.91 8.57
C GLU A 132 -1.55 2.53 9.93
N GLN A 133 -2.54 3.04 10.67
CA GLN A 133 -2.36 3.72 11.95
C GLN A 133 -1.64 2.87 13.00
N HIS A 134 -1.90 1.56 13.00
CA HIS A 134 -1.24 0.58 13.87
C HIS A 134 -0.02 -0.09 13.20
N GLY A 135 0.38 0.38 12.01
CA GLY A 135 1.58 -0.06 11.32
C GLY A 135 2.85 0.46 12.00
N GLU A 136 3.99 -0.05 11.56
CA GLU A 136 5.31 0.40 11.96
C GLU A 136 5.99 1.11 10.78
N PRO A 137 6.78 2.17 11.04
CA PRO A 137 7.55 2.83 9.99
C PRO A 137 8.47 1.84 9.26
N GLY A 138 8.47 1.89 7.93
CA GLY A 138 9.27 0.99 7.11
C GLY A 138 8.70 -0.43 6.98
N ARG A 139 7.46 -0.68 7.44
CA ARG A 139 6.82 -1.99 7.35
C ARG A 139 5.42 -1.91 6.73
N ILE A 140 5.01 -3.02 6.12
CA ILE A 140 3.67 -3.17 5.53
C ILE A 140 2.84 -4.02 6.48
N ASN A 141 1.75 -3.45 7.00
CA ASN A 141 0.81 -4.10 7.91
C ASN A 141 -0.45 -4.53 7.15
N ILE A 142 -0.82 -5.79 7.23
CA ILE A 142 -2.00 -6.33 6.55
C ILE A 142 -2.99 -6.95 7.53
N SER A 143 -4.28 -6.87 7.20
CA SER A 143 -5.33 -7.52 7.97
C SER A 143 -5.40 -9.03 7.72
N GLU A 144 -6.07 -9.76 8.60
CA GLU A 144 -6.35 -11.20 8.47
C GLU A 144 -6.97 -11.56 7.11
N THR A 145 -7.96 -10.80 6.64
CA THR A 145 -8.62 -11.06 5.36
C THR A 145 -7.70 -10.88 4.15
N THR A 146 -6.72 -9.99 4.24
CA THR A 146 -5.66 -9.87 3.23
C THR A 146 -4.69 -11.03 3.35
N TYR A 147 -4.24 -11.35 4.57
CA TYR A 147 -3.34 -12.47 4.85
C TYR A 147 -3.84 -13.79 4.26
N GLN A 148 -5.13 -14.11 4.48
CA GLN A 148 -5.75 -15.34 3.95
C GLN A 148 -5.66 -15.47 2.43
N GLN A 149 -5.65 -14.36 1.69
CA GLN A 149 -5.57 -14.35 0.24
C GLN A 149 -4.13 -14.38 -0.31
N VAL A 150 -3.13 -14.05 0.52
CA VAL A 150 -1.76 -13.86 0.02
C VAL A 150 -0.71 -14.72 0.72
N SER A 151 -1.06 -15.41 1.81
CA SER A 151 -0.13 -16.19 2.64
C SER A 151 0.58 -17.36 1.91
N GLU A 152 0.00 -17.86 0.82
CA GLU A 152 0.67 -18.86 -0.02
C GLU A 152 1.81 -18.27 -0.86
N ILE A 153 1.78 -16.96 -1.09
CA ILE A 153 2.64 -16.25 -2.05
C ILE A 153 3.73 -15.45 -1.35
N PHE A 154 3.39 -14.82 -0.23
CA PHE A 154 4.28 -13.92 0.48
C PHE A 154 4.73 -14.51 1.82
N GLU A 155 5.92 -14.12 2.24
CA GLU A 155 6.38 -14.33 3.61
C GLU A 155 5.73 -13.27 4.50
N THR A 156 5.07 -13.74 5.56
CA THR A 156 4.33 -12.91 6.50
C THR A 156 4.69 -13.27 7.93
N GLU A 157 4.51 -12.31 8.84
CA GLU A 157 4.81 -12.47 10.26
C GLU A 157 3.57 -12.02 11.06
N ASN A 158 3.04 -12.90 11.92
CA ASN A 158 1.95 -12.53 12.83
C ASN A 158 2.47 -11.51 13.86
N ARG A 159 1.76 -10.39 14.03
CA ARG A 159 2.13 -9.36 15.00
C ARG A 159 1.09 -9.15 16.11
N GLY A 160 0.17 -10.06 16.28
CA GLY A 160 -0.91 -9.96 17.24
C GLY A 160 -2.15 -9.26 16.68
N SER A 161 -2.95 -8.68 17.55
CA SER A 161 -4.22 -8.04 17.20
C SER A 161 -4.38 -6.68 17.85
N ILE A 162 -5.23 -5.85 17.25
CA ILE A 162 -5.72 -4.62 17.87
C ILE A 162 -7.19 -4.77 18.23
N ASN A 163 -7.59 -4.24 19.38
CA ASN A 163 -9.00 -4.14 19.73
C ASN A 163 -9.60 -2.89 19.09
N SER A 164 -10.49 -3.09 18.14
CA SER A 164 -11.18 -2.00 17.43
C SER A 164 -12.56 -1.65 18.01
N GLY A 165 -12.80 -1.99 19.27
CA GLY A 165 -14.06 -1.74 19.96
C GLY A 165 -15.19 -2.56 19.37
N LYS A 166 -16.13 -1.95 18.65
CA LYS A 166 -17.32 -2.62 18.11
C LYS A 166 -17.02 -3.79 17.16
N LYS A 167 -15.82 -3.85 16.57
CA LYS A 167 -15.42 -4.91 15.61
C LYS A 167 -14.66 -6.06 16.29
N GLY A 168 -14.40 -5.95 17.59
CA GLY A 168 -13.58 -6.92 18.30
C GLY A 168 -12.10 -6.85 17.95
N ASP A 169 -11.41 -7.96 18.13
CA ASP A 169 -9.98 -8.06 17.85
C ASP A 169 -9.73 -8.26 16.35
N LEU A 170 -8.89 -7.42 15.78
CA LEU A 170 -8.46 -7.49 14.39
C LEU A 170 -7.02 -8.02 14.35
N PRO A 171 -6.79 -9.28 13.92
CA PRO A 171 -5.46 -9.81 13.74
C PRO A 171 -4.71 -9.07 12.64
N MET A 172 -3.41 -8.90 12.85
CA MET A 172 -2.53 -8.18 11.96
C MET A 172 -1.29 -9.00 11.63
N TYR A 173 -0.77 -8.80 10.42
CA TYR A 173 0.43 -9.46 9.94
C TYR A 173 1.34 -8.45 9.25
N PHE A 174 2.64 -8.59 9.40
CA PHE A 174 3.57 -7.90 8.52
C PHE A 174 3.71 -8.69 7.21
N LEU A 175 3.66 -7.98 6.11
CA LEU A 175 4.01 -8.49 4.78
C LEU A 175 5.48 -8.17 4.54
N ASN A 176 6.33 -9.19 4.43
CA ASN A 176 7.77 -8.99 4.35
C ASN A 176 8.29 -8.98 2.91
N ARG A 177 7.97 -10.02 2.12
CA ARG A 177 8.49 -10.21 0.76
C ARG A 177 7.74 -11.32 0.03
N LEU A 178 7.94 -11.46 -1.27
CA LEU A 178 7.59 -12.69 -1.99
C LEU A 178 8.40 -13.86 -1.42
N LYS A 179 7.80 -15.04 -1.35
CA LYS A 179 8.54 -16.26 -1.06
C LYS A 179 9.63 -16.50 -2.10
N GLU A 180 10.74 -17.08 -1.69
CA GLU A 180 11.90 -17.29 -2.53
C GLU A 180 11.57 -18.02 -3.84
N GLU A 181 10.71 -19.02 -3.78
CA GLU A 181 10.25 -19.77 -4.97
C GLU A 181 9.52 -18.91 -6.01
N PHE A 182 8.98 -17.74 -5.60
CA PHE A 182 8.22 -16.84 -6.47
C PHE A 182 8.96 -15.56 -6.83
N SER A 183 10.16 -15.36 -6.28
CA SER A 183 10.94 -14.13 -6.48
C SER A 183 12.06 -14.32 -7.51
N GLU A 184 12.28 -13.29 -8.32
CA GLU A 184 13.41 -13.18 -9.24
C GLU A 184 14.64 -12.60 -8.53
N ASP A 185 14.43 -11.79 -7.49
CA ASP A 185 15.47 -11.05 -6.78
C ASP A 185 15.56 -11.48 -5.30
N PRO A 186 16.73 -11.29 -4.67
CA PRO A 186 16.92 -11.66 -3.27
C PRO A 186 16.08 -10.84 -2.29
N ASP A 187 15.61 -9.66 -2.70
CA ASP A 187 14.78 -8.79 -1.86
C ASP A 187 13.30 -9.22 -1.85
N GLY A 188 12.92 -10.13 -2.76
CA GLY A 188 11.55 -10.66 -2.82
C GLY A 188 10.52 -9.66 -3.34
N ILE A 189 10.89 -8.81 -4.28
CA ILE A 189 10.04 -7.74 -4.80
C ILE A 189 9.51 -8.05 -6.18
N LYS A 190 10.35 -8.66 -7.04
CA LYS A 190 9.98 -8.97 -8.41
C LYS A 190 9.54 -10.43 -8.55
N ALA A 191 8.36 -10.60 -9.11
CA ALA A 191 7.81 -11.92 -9.38
C ALA A 191 8.52 -12.60 -10.57
N ASN A 192 8.91 -13.88 -10.38
CA ASN A 192 9.59 -14.69 -11.38
C ASN A 192 8.59 -15.44 -12.32
N SER A 193 9.13 -16.27 -13.21
CA SER A 193 8.33 -17.05 -14.15
C SER A 193 7.43 -18.09 -13.47
N VAL A 194 7.85 -18.67 -12.33
CA VAL A 194 7.05 -19.64 -11.56
C VAL A 194 5.79 -18.95 -10.99
N PHE A 195 5.96 -17.75 -10.45
CA PHE A 195 4.81 -16.93 -10.03
C PHE A 195 3.85 -16.68 -11.19
N GLN A 196 4.37 -16.28 -12.36
CA GLN A 196 3.54 -16.00 -13.54
C GLN A 196 2.77 -17.24 -14.02
N GLN A 197 3.39 -18.40 -14.01
CA GLN A 197 2.73 -19.65 -14.37
C GLN A 197 1.60 -20.01 -13.38
N LYS A 198 1.82 -19.87 -12.09
CA LYS A 198 0.89 -20.28 -11.04
C LYS A 198 -0.24 -19.26 -10.82
N PHE A 199 0.08 -17.98 -10.80
CA PHE A 199 -0.83 -16.91 -10.41
C PHE A 199 -1.15 -15.88 -11.51
N GLY A 200 -0.47 -15.94 -12.67
CA GLY A 200 -0.69 -15.00 -13.78
C GLY A 200 -2.14 -14.96 -14.28
N GLY A 201 -2.84 -16.08 -14.20
CA GLY A 201 -4.27 -16.16 -14.53
C GLY A 201 -5.15 -15.32 -13.59
N LEU A 202 -4.82 -15.27 -12.30
CA LEU A 202 -5.52 -14.42 -11.29
C LEU A 202 -5.25 -12.93 -11.50
N MET A 203 -4.11 -12.63 -12.13
CA MET A 203 -3.69 -11.24 -12.38
C MET A 203 -4.36 -10.62 -13.61
N LYS A 204 -5.19 -11.36 -14.35
CA LYS A 204 -5.96 -10.79 -15.46
C LYS A 204 -7.04 -9.86 -14.93
N ILE A 205 -7.17 -8.70 -15.58
CA ILE A 205 -8.30 -7.80 -15.39
C ILE A 205 -9.32 -8.20 -16.43
N TYR A 206 -10.55 -8.40 -16.00
CA TYR A 206 -11.66 -8.62 -16.90
C TYR A 206 -12.23 -7.23 -17.20
N ASP A 207 -12.07 -6.78 -18.44
CA ASP A 207 -12.77 -5.58 -18.92
C ASP A 207 -14.28 -5.87 -18.85
N ALA A 208 -15.01 -4.96 -18.18
CA ALA A 208 -16.46 -5.04 -18.02
C ALA A 208 -17.17 -4.63 -19.32
#